data_abcd05aab5b7760d40d5999b68280d7d
#
_entry.id   abcd05aab5b7760d40d5999b68280d7d
#
_cell.length_a   1.000
_cell.length_b   1.000
_cell.length_c   1.000
_cell.angle_alpha   90.00
_cell.angle_beta   90.00
_cell.angle_gamma   90.00
#
_symmetry.space_group_name_H-M   'P 1'
#
loop_
_entity.id
_entity.type
_entity.pdbx_description
1 polymer ?
#
loop_
_entity_poly.entity_id
_entity_poly.type
_entity_poly.pdbx_seq_one_letter_code
_entity_poly.pdbx_strand_id
1 'polypeptide(L)'
;MASGIRDKVAILGMGCSRFGERWNDSAEELLLEAFQECIADAGIDKNEIQAAWLGVCFDEVNVGKSALSASTALRLPNIAVTRVENFCAS
;
A
#
# COMPACT_ATOMS: atom_id res chain seq x y z
N MET A 1 -16.13 10.30 27.39
CA MET A 1 -15.44 10.70 26.18
C MET A 1 -15.01 9.49 25.38
N ALA A 2 -15.20 9.52 24.08
CA ALA A 2 -14.78 8.42 23.21
C ALA A 2 -13.24 8.33 23.18
N SER A 3 -12.71 7.13 23.24
CA SER A 3 -11.27 6.86 23.16
C SER A 3 -10.76 6.70 21.73
N GLY A 4 -11.62 6.85 20.73
CA GLY A 4 -11.29 6.62 19.33
C GLY A 4 -10.85 5.19 19.10
N ILE A 5 -9.71 5.02 18.43
CA ILE A 5 -9.16 3.70 18.11
C ILE A 5 -8.09 3.24 19.09
N ARG A 6 -7.94 3.96 20.19
CA ARG A 6 -6.93 3.61 21.18
C ARG A 6 -7.12 2.17 21.69
N ASP A 7 -6.06 1.40 21.64
CA ASP A 7 -6.03 -0.02 22.06
C ASP A 7 -6.99 -0.93 21.28
N LYS A 8 -7.45 -0.49 20.11
CA LYS A 8 -8.37 -1.27 19.28
C LYS A 8 -7.76 -1.78 17.97
N VAL A 9 -6.57 -1.28 17.62
CA VAL A 9 -5.92 -1.59 16.35
C VAL A 9 -4.46 -1.96 16.62
N ALA A 10 -3.96 -2.94 15.89
CA ALA A 10 -2.56 -3.35 15.96
C ALA A 10 -1.91 -3.24 14.59
N ILE A 11 -0.64 -2.85 14.57
CA ILE A 11 0.19 -2.90 13.36
C ILE A 11 0.86 -4.27 13.36
N LEU A 12 0.52 -5.12 12.40
CA LEU A 12 1.02 -6.48 12.33
C LEU A 12 2.34 -6.60 11.60
N GLY A 13 2.61 -5.72 10.64
CA GLY A 13 3.83 -5.81 9.87
C GLY A 13 4.08 -4.55 9.07
N MET A 14 5.31 -4.42 8.61
CA MET A 14 5.78 -3.28 7.83
C MET A 14 6.67 -3.76 6.70
N GLY A 15 6.73 -2.98 5.63
CA GLY A 15 7.62 -3.24 4.51
C GLY A 15 7.97 -1.95 3.80
N CYS A 16 9.16 -1.94 3.20
CA CYS A 16 9.67 -0.77 2.49
C CYS A 16 10.54 -1.22 1.34
N SER A 17 10.38 -0.59 0.18
CA SER A 17 11.30 -0.83 -0.92
C SER A 17 12.65 -0.17 -0.62
N ARG A 18 13.71 -0.73 -1.19
CA ARG A 18 15.06 -0.16 -1.04
C ARG A 18 15.10 1.23 -1.66
N PHE A 19 15.63 2.20 -0.91
CA PHE A 19 15.77 3.57 -1.36
C PHE A 19 16.87 3.68 -2.40
N GLY A 20 16.69 4.56 -3.36
CA GLY A 20 17.66 4.84 -4.39
C GLY A 20 17.00 5.13 -5.74
N GLU A 21 17.82 5.46 -6.72
CA GLU A 21 17.38 5.64 -8.10
C GLU A 21 17.32 4.27 -8.78
N ARG A 22 16.13 3.74 -8.94
CA ARG A 22 15.91 2.38 -9.43
C ARG A 22 15.34 2.42 -10.84
N TRP A 23 16.15 2.76 -11.79
CA TRP A 23 15.78 3.04 -13.16
C TRP A 23 15.14 1.85 -13.90
N ASN A 24 15.45 0.63 -13.47
CA ASN A 24 14.92 -0.57 -14.11
C ASN A 24 13.63 -1.09 -13.49
N ASP A 25 13.16 -0.45 -12.43
CA ASP A 25 11.97 -0.90 -11.71
C ASP A 25 10.78 0.00 -12.01
N SER A 26 9.62 -0.60 -12.21
CA SER A 26 8.36 0.13 -12.34
C SER A 26 7.77 0.42 -10.96
N ALA A 27 6.75 1.29 -10.93
CA ALA A 27 6.01 1.54 -9.71
C ALA A 27 5.35 0.26 -9.17
N GLU A 28 4.88 -0.60 -10.06
CA GLU A 28 4.30 -1.88 -9.67
C GLU A 28 5.31 -2.79 -8.98
N GLU A 29 6.54 -2.83 -9.49
CA GLU A 29 7.62 -3.60 -8.88
C GLU A 29 7.98 -3.08 -7.50
N LEU A 30 8.02 -1.75 -7.33
CA LEU A 30 8.28 -1.13 -6.03
C LEU A 30 7.16 -1.43 -5.03
N LEU A 31 5.91 -1.34 -5.47
CA LEU A 31 4.76 -1.71 -4.64
C LEU A 31 4.85 -3.17 -4.21
N LEU A 32 5.15 -4.06 -5.14
CA LEU A 32 5.22 -5.48 -4.86
C LEU A 32 6.35 -5.81 -3.87
N GLU A 33 7.50 -5.19 -4.03
CA GLU A 33 8.64 -5.39 -3.12
C GLU A 33 8.26 -5.02 -1.68
N ALA A 34 7.70 -3.83 -1.48
CA ALA A 34 7.28 -3.38 -0.15
C ALA A 34 6.17 -4.25 0.42
N PHE A 35 5.23 -4.66 -0.43
CA PHE A 35 4.10 -5.49 -0.01
C PHE A 35 4.55 -6.88 0.42
N GLN A 36 5.43 -7.52 -0.33
CA GLN A 36 5.93 -8.84 0.00
C GLN A 36 6.67 -8.84 1.34
N GLU A 37 7.47 -7.82 1.58
CA GLU A 37 8.15 -7.66 2.86
C GLU A 37 7.14 -7.48 4.00
N CYS A 38 6.14 -6.65 3.79
CA CYS A 38 5.10 -6.39 4.77
C CYS A 38 4.32 -7.65 5.14
N ILE A 39 3.91 -8.42 4.14
CA ILE A 39 3.14 -9.66 4.35
C ILE A 39 4.00 -10.69 5.09
N ALA A 40 5.26 -10.81 4.72
CA ALA A 40 6.18 -11.73 5.39
C ALA A 40 6.38 -11.33 6.86
N ASP A 41 6.54 -10.04 7.13
CA ASP A 41 6.70 -9.53 8.48
C ASP A 41 5.43 -9.72 9.31
N ALA A 42 4.28 -9.49 8.72
CA ALA A 42 2.99 -9.66 9.40
C ALA A 42 2.65 -11.13 9.67
N GLY A 43 3.16 -12.05 8.87
CA GLY A 43 2.86 -13.47 9.01
C GLY A 43 1.42 -13.83 8.66
N ILE A 44 0.79 -13.07 7.77
CA ILE A 44 -0.58 -13.32 7.35
C ILE A 44 -0.62 -13.72 5.87
N ASP A 45 -1.74 -14.29 5.46
CA ASP A 45 -2.01 -14.56 4.06
C ASP A 45 -2.62 -13.32 3.41
N LYS A 46 -2.26 -13.05 2.17
CA LYS A 46 -2.80 -11.93 1.40
C LYS A 46 -4.34 -11.96 1.35
N ASN A 47 -4.92 -13.14 1.33
CA ASN A 47 -6.37 -13.32 1.26
C ASN A 47 -7.10 -12.86 2.53
N GLU A 48 -6.38 -12.59 3.61
CA GLU A 48 -6.96 -12.05 4.85
C GLU A 48 -7.13 -10.53 4.79
N ILE A 49 -6.60 -9.88 3.77
CA ILE A 49 -6.73 -8.43 3.60
C ILE A 49 -8.15 -8.10 3.15
N GLN A 50 -8.79 -7.17 3.82
CA GLN A 50 -10.18 -6.78 3.54
C GLN A 50 -10.29 -5.43 2.86
N ALA A 51 -9.29 -4.57 3.01
CA ALA A 51 -9.25 -3.26 2.39
C ALA A 51 -7.81 -2.77 2.29
N ALA A 52 -7.56 -1.84 1.36
CA ALA A 52 -6.24 -1.26 1.19
C ALA A 52 -6.36 0.22 0.83
N TRP A 53 -5.36 0.99 1.19
CA TRP A 53 -5.26 2.40 0.85
C TRP A 53 -3.91 2.66 0.20
N LEU A 54 -3.94 3.37 -0.94
CA LEU A 54 -2.74 3.78 -1.66
C LEU A 54 -2.54 5.29 -1.47
N GLY A 55 -1.50 5.67 -0.76
CA GLY A 55 -1.11 7.07 -0.60
C GLY A 55 -0.16 7.49 -1.72
N VAL A 56 -0.43 8.62 -2.34
CA VAL A 56 0.40 9.15 -3.42
C VAL A 56 0.66 10.65 -3.22
N CYS A 57 1.73 11.12 -3.85
CA CYS A 57 2.07 12.53 -3.91
C CYS A 57 2.17 12.92 -5.37
N PHE A 58 1.34 13.81 -5.83
CA PHE A 58 1.11 14.17 -7.21
C PHE A 58 0.42 13.07 -8.00
N ASP A 59 -0.26 13.53 -9.02
CA ASP A 59 -0.99 12.69 -9.94
C ASP A 59 -0.10 12.44 -11.16
N GLU A 60 0.82 11.53 -11.03
CA GLU A 60 1.72 11.17 -12.11
C GLU A 60 0.94 10.68 -13.32
N VAL A 61 1.50 10.87 -14.49
CA VAL A 61 0.81 10.64 -15.76
C VAL A 61 0.22 9.23 -15.85
N ASN A 62 0.96 8.24 -15.40
CA ASN A 62 0.52 6.85 -15.53
C ASN A 62 0.51 6.09 -14.20
N VAL A 63 0.80 6.76 -13.11
CA VAL A 63 0.94 6.14 -11.79
C VAL A 63 0.24 7.01 -10.76
N GLY A 64 -0.50 6.42 -9.88
CA GLY A 64 -1.12 7.14 -8.77
C GLY A 64 -2.43 7.83 -9.10
N LYS A 65 -2.90 7.80 -10.35
CA LYS A 65 -4.17 8.41 -10.72
C LYS A 65 -5.37 7.71 -10.13
N SER A 66 -5.23 6.42 -9.85
CA SER A 66 -6.31 5.64 -9.27
C SER A 66 -5.71 4.51 -8.43
N ALA A 67 -6.58 3.85 -7.68
CA ALA A 67 -6.19 2.67 -6.91
C ALA A 67 -6.00 1.42 -7.77
N LEU A 68 -6.33 1.49 -9.06
CA LEU A 68 -6.32 0.33 -9.94
C LEU A 68 -4.92 -0.27 -10.08
N SER A 69 -3.89 0.56 -10.21
CA SER A 69 -2.52 0.06 -10.35
C SER A 69 -2.09 -0.78 -9.14
N ALA A 70 -2.42 -0.34 -7.93
CA ALA A 70 -2.12 -1.09 -6.72
C ALA A 70 -2.91 -2.39 -6.65
N SER A 71 -4.20 -2.33 -6.96
CA SER A 71 -5.06 -3.51 -6.96
C SER A 71 -4.55 -4.57 -7.94
N THR A 72 -4.14 -4.15 -9.13
CA THR A 72 -3.62 -5.05 -10.16
C THR A 72 -2.25 -5.61 -9.79
N ALA A 73 -1.33 -4.75 -9.37
CA ALA A 73 0.04 -5.15 -9.04
C ALA A 73 0.07 -6.14 -7.87
N LEU A 74 -0.72 -5.88 -6.85
CA LEU A 74 -0.75 -6.70 -5.65
C LEU A 74 -1.74 -7.87 -5.75
N ARG A 75 -2.49 -7.95 -6.83
CA ARG A 75 -3.52 -8.98 -7.05
C ARG A 75 -4.46 -9.08 -5.86
N LEU A 76 -5.17 -7.99 -5.60
CA LEU A 76 -6.12 -7.89 -4.50
C LEU A 76 -7.56 -7.89 -5.06
N PRO A 77 -8.06 -9.04 -5.53
CA PRO A 77 -9.39 -9.10 -6.09
C PRO A 77 -10.46 -9.00 -5.01
N ASN A 78 -11.57 -8.37 -5.36
CA ASN A 78 -12.77 -8.33 -4.51
C ASN A 78 -12.59 -7.61 -3.17
N ILE A 79 -11.61 -6.71 -3.09
CA ILE A 79 -11.48 -5.85 -1.92
C ILE A 79 -11.47 -4.38 -2.35
N ALA A 80 -11.87 -3.52 -1.43
CA ALA A 80 -11.86 -2.09 -1.68
C ALA A 80 -10.42 -1.56 -1.62
N VAL A 81 -9.99 -0.85 -2.67
CA VAL A 81 -8.70 -0.17 -2.69
C VAL A 81 -8.97 1.31 -2.92
N THR A 82 -8.58 2.14 -1.98
CA THR A 82 -8.86 3.57 -2.00
C THR A 82 -7.56 4.34 -2.22
N ARG A 83 -7.58 5.26 -3.17
CA ARG A 83 -6.46 6.20 -3.36
C ARG A 83 -6.65 7.39 -2.45
N VAL A 84 -5.60 7.80 -1.76
CA VAL A 84 -5.57 9.01 -0.96
C VAL A 84 -4.41 9.87 -1.41
N GLU A 85 -4.60 11.18 -1.42
CA GLU A 85 -3.56 12.09 -1.86
C GLU A 85 -3.67 13.44 -1.14
N ASN A 86 -2.59 13.85 -0.53
CA ASN A 86 -2.44 15.16 0.05
C ASN A 86 -0.95 15.54 0.09
N PHE A 87 -0.31 15.45 -1.07
CA PHE A 87 1.12 15.75 -1.21
C PHE A 87 1.95 15.01 -0.16
N CYS A 88 2.78 15.73 0.59
CA CYS A 88 3.63 15.13 1.61
C CYS A 88 2.86 14.63 2.84
N ALA A 89 1.60 15.00 2.96
CA ALA A 89 0.75 14.58 4.07
C ALA A 89 -0.13 13.37 3.76
N SER A 90 0.08 12.77 2.60
CA SER A 90 -0.68 11.57 2.21
C SER A 90 -0.43 10.39 3.13
#